data_f85e7faa19bef139ae39e506f11a503d
#
_entry.id   f85e7faa19bef139ae39e506f11a503d
#
_cell.length_a   1.000
_cell.length_b   1.000
_cell.length_c   1.000
_cell.angle_alpha   90.00
_cell.angle_beta   90.00
_cell.angle_gamma   90.00
#
_symmetry.space_group_name_H-M   'P 1'
#
loop_
_entity.id
_entity.type
_entity.pdbx_description
1 polymer ?
#
loop_
_entity_poly.entity_id
_entity_poly.type
_entity_poly.pdbx_seq_one_letter_code
_entity_poly.pdbx_strand_id
1 'polypeptide(L)'
;MRSLPKFSSLSCKRLFAVCLITCFIFASVPQTSSADTFRPVVRGKRGAVAGGHPLSVEAGLRMLQRGGNAVDAGVATILAASVIEFSHFSFGGEVPILIKLKDQKVVVIEGMGQAPMKATREFFVNRARLESSSPGQTTMPSARRGGLIPSTGPLSATVPAILDACVTALDKFGTKTLAEVMEPAIQLADGFPIDELRVNYIRTRSSVFSQWADAKRVFLPNGEVPKVGDIFVQADLARTLREIVRAEKLASRGSRNARHAGLMAARDYFYKGPIAQRIGDYMQANGGLIAAGDFARFAAKVGQPVEANYRGYQVYKAGFWTQGPAMVETLNMLEGFDLKKMGHNSPAYIHTLAEALKLAMADRDRYYADPDFVKIPTTELLSKDYAALRRSLIDQERASLAQQPGDPSNMKAVLVSAVQKIGHVSKVPELERGNDTTCVNVVDKDGNLFSATPSGAWLPAVVAGDTGVLMGQRLQSALTDENSPNVVAPGKRPRITLTPTLVLKGGQPFMVLSTPGGDNQDQALLQVMLNVIEFDMNPQEAVEAARFDTQHYVSSFDDHEFLPGSLNVESRVSLKTIQELSHKGHKVRVQSEWGTLSAPTVVLFDTKNGVASAGADPRRSRYAVAW
;
A
#
# COMPACT_ATOMS: atom_id res chain seq x y z
N MET A 1 61.03 60.99 35.49
CA MET A 1 59.60 61.16 35.38
C MET A 1 59.25 61.38 33.90
N ARG A 2 58.80 60.34 33.17
CA ARG A 2 58.35 60.45 31.77
C ARG A 2 56.86 60.21 31.76
N SER A 3 56.09 61.16 31.21
CA SER A 3 54.67 61.24 31.12
C SER A 3 54.12 60.26 30.08
N LEU A 4 53.11 59.44 30.43
CA LEU A 4 52.33 58.59 29.54
C LEU A 4 51.33 59.39 28.68
N PRO A 5 51.07 59.08 27.40
CA PRO A 5 50.13 59.80 26.57
C PRO A 5 48.70 59.35 26.87
N LYS A 6 47.74 60.30 26.95
CA LYS A 6 46.33 60.12 27.10
C LYS A 6 45.72 59.56 25.78
N PHE A 7 45.20 58.36 25.78
CA PHE A 7 44.40 57.86 24.68
C PHE A 7 43.01 58.54 24.68
N SER A 8 42.62 59.09 23.55
CA SER A 8 41.34 59.78 23.40
C SER A 8 40.14 58.78 23.28
N SER A 9 39.06 59.09 23.95
CA SER A 9 37.86 58.31 24.11
C SER A 9 37.02 58.08 22.84
N LEU A 10 37.45 58.59 21.67
CA LEU A 10 36.70 58.44 20.39
C LEU A 10 36.99 57.14 19.62
N SER A 11 38.15 56.49 19.86
CA SER A 11 38.48 55.23 19.16
C SER A 11 37.68 54.00 19.67
N CYS A 12 37.29 53.98 20.96
CA CYS A 12 36.58 52.84 21.55
C CYS A 12 35.10 52.72 21.09
N LYS A 13 34.44 53.87 20.83
CA LYS A 13 33.03 53.86 20.39
C LYS A 13 32.84 53.37 18.94
N ARG A 14 33.82 53.60 18.06
CA ARG A 14 33.75 53.09 16.66
C ARG A 14 34.07 51.59 16.55
N LEU A 15 34.97 51.06 17.36
CA LEU A 15 35.25 49.62 17.41
C LEU A 15 34.07 48.85 17.99
N PHE A 16 33.37 49.36 19.00
CA PHE A 16 32.20 48.71 19.59
C PHE A 16 31.00 48.72 18.63
N ALA A 17 30.79 49.75 17.83
CA ALA A 17 29.72 49.81 16.83
C ALA A 17 29.96 48.84 15.64
N VAL A 18 31.19 48.65 15.21
CA VAL A 18 31.54 47.68 14.13
C VAL A 18 31.43 46.25 14.63
N CYS A 19 31.82 45.92 15.86
CA CYS A 19 31.60 44.59 16.46
C CYS A 19 30.14 44.27 16.69
N LEU A 20 29.29 45.24 17.08
CA LEU A 20 27.84 45.01 17.23
C LEU A 20 27.13 44.79 15.89
N ILE A 21 27.52 45.50 14.83
CA ILE A 21 26.95 45.32 13.48
C ILE A 21 27.38 43.98 12.87
N THR A 22 28.64 43.54 13.09
CA THR A 22 29.11 42.23 12.64
C THR A 22 28.45 41.07 13.42
N CYS A 23 28.20 41.22 14.71
CA CYS A 23 27.45 40.22 15.47
C CYS A 23 25.96 40.15 15.07
N PHE A 24 25.32 41.26 14.67
CA PHE A 24 23.93 41.24 14.21
C PHE A 24 23.76 40.67 12.79
N ILE A 25 24.79 40.75 11.94
CA ILE A 25 24.71 40.15 10.58
C ILE A 25 24.91 38.63 10.63
N PHE A 26 25.58 38.06 11.65
CA PHE A 26 25.66 36.61 11.86
C PHE A 26 24.46 36.00 12.60
N ALA A 27 23.61 36.81 13.23
CA ALA A 27 22.43 36.33 13.97
C ALA A 27 21.16 36.15 13.12
N SER A 28 21.22 36.40 11.80
CA SER A 28 20.05 36.31 10.92
C SER A 28 20.24 35.36 9.74
N VAL A 29 21.12 34.38 9.82
CA VAL A 29 20.99 33.18 8.98
C VAL A 29 19.89 32.35 9.62
N PRO A 30 18.73 32.15 8.96
CA PRO A 30 17.77 31.19 9.47
C PRO A 30 18.49 29.84 9.48
N GLN A 31 18.87 29.38 10.66
CA GLN A 31 19.10 27.95 10.83
C GLN A 31 17.76 27.30 10.46
N THR A 32 17.68 26.75 9.24
CA THR A 32 16.73 25.68 8.98
C THR A 32 17.13 24.57 9.94
N SER A 33 16.52 24.57 11.12
CA SER A 33 16.58 23.39 11.97
C SER A 33 15.92 22.28 11.16
N SER A 34 16.73 21.43 10.55
CA SER A 34 16.23 20.14 10.11
C SER A 34 15.63 19.52 11.37
N ALA A 35 14.34 19.26 11.35
CA ALA A 35 13.72 18.56 12.46
C ALA A 35 14.50 17.27 12.66
N ASP A 36 14.95 16.99 13.89
CA ASP A 36 15.65 15.74 14.18
C ASP A 36 14.71 14.58 13.86
N THR A 37 15.05 13.82 12.81
CA THR A 37 14.31 12.63 12.42
C THR A 37 14.74 11.46 13.30
N PHE A 38 13.80 10.55 13.61
CA PHE A 38 14.10 9.32 14.35
C PHE A 38 15.10 8.43 13.61
N ARG A 39 15.05 8.45 12.27
CA ARG A 39 16.00 7.75 11.40
C ARG A 39 16.68 8.72 10.43
N PRO A 40 17.94 8.47 10.07
CA PRO A 40 18.59 9.28 9.03
C PRO A 40 17.98 9.01 7.66
N VAL A 41 17.94 10.02 6.79
CA VAL A 41 17.68 9.83 5.37
C VAL A 41 18.87 9.11 4.73
N VAL A 42 18.62 8.07 3.94
CA VAL A 42 19.67 7.36 3.20
C VAL A 42 19.80 7.92 1.78
N ARG A 43 21.05 8.02 1.25
CA ARG A 43 21.32 8.56 -0.08
C ARG A 43 22.35 7.71 -0.80
N GLY A 44 22.19 7.54 -2.13
CA GLY A 44 23.13 6.82 -2.98
C GLY A 44 23.05 7.25 -4.44
N LYS A 45 24.15 7.02 -5.18
CA LYS A 45 24.23 7.33 -6.62
C LYS A 45 23.90 6.16 -7.52
N ARG A 46 23.91 4.95 -7.00
CA ARG A 46 23.69 3.73 -7.80
C ARG A 46 22.30 3.15 -7.64
N GLY A 47 21.48 3.77 -6.81
CA GLY A 47 20.09 3.44 -6.60
C GLY A 47 19.70 3.35 -5.13
N ALA A 48 18.40 3.16 -4.89
CA ALA A 48 17.83 2.96 -3.57
C ALA A 48 16.69 1.95 -3.63
N VAL A 49 16.56 1.16 -2.57
CA VAL A 49 15.44 0.22 -2.33
C VAL A 49 14.84 0.55 -0.98
N ALA A 50 13.52 0.71 -0.94
CA ALA A 50 12.79 0.93 0.31
C ALA A 50 11.56 -0.01 0.36
N GLY A 51 11.33 -0.63 1.51
CA GLY A 51 10.30 -1.66 1.62
C GLY A 51 10.01 -2.10 3.04
N GLY A 52 9.57 -3.33 3.18
CA GLY A 52 9.20 -3.96 4.44
C GLY A 52 10.41 -4.43 5.26
N HIS A 53 10.57 -5.74 5.35
CA HIS A 53 11.63 -6.35 6.16
C HIS A 53 13.04 -6.08 5.60
N PRO A 54 14.09 -5.89 6.45
CA PRO A 54 15.45 -5.60 5.98
C PRO A 54 15.99 -6.65 5.01
N LEU A 55 15.72 -7.95 5.21
CA LEU A 55 16.18 -9.01 4.31
C LEU A 55 15.45 -8.99 2.96
N SER A 56 14.21 -8.50 2.87
CA SER A 56 13.54 -8.31 1.58
C SER A 56 14.12 -7.10 0.82
N VAL A 57 14.45 -6.03 1.52
CA VAL A 57 15.12 -4.84 0.96
C VAL A 57 16.54 -5.18 0.50
N GLU A 58 17.27 -6.00 1.26
CA GLU A 58 18.60 -6.51 0.89
C GLU A 58 18.56 -7.32 -0.41
N ALA A 59 17.55 -8.17 -0.59
CA ALA A 59 17.37 -8.93 -1.83
C ALA A 59 17.29 -8.02 -3.07
N GLY A 60 16.57 -6.90 -2.96
CA GLY A 60 16.51 -5.88 -4.03
C GLY A 60 17.84 -5.19 -4.26
N LEU A 61 18.52 -4.78 -3.19
CA LEU A 61 19.84 -4.16 -3.28
C LEU A 61 20.85 -5.08 -3.97
N ARG A 62 20.85 -6.37 -3.61
CA ARG A 62 21.68 -7.40 -4.23
C ARG A 62 21.49 -7.47 -5.76
N MET A 63 20.25 -7.30 -6.23
CA MET A 63 19.97 -7.29 -7.68
C MET A 63 20.54 -6.02 -8.35
N LEU A 64 20.43 -4.84 -7.74
CA LEU A 64 21.07 -3.62 -8.25
C LEU A 64 22.60 -3.79 -8.32
N GLN A 65 23.21 -4.36 -7.29
CA GLN A 65 24.66 -4.61 -7.23
C GLN A 65 25.13 -5.61 -8.29
N ARG A 66 24.29 -6.60 -8.64
CA ARG A 66 24.53 -7.57 -9.72
C ARG A 66 24.18 -7.04 -11.11
N GLY A 67 23.94 -5.73 -11.25
CA GLY A 67 23.68 -5.06 -12.52
C GLY A 67 22.25 -5.23 -13.05
N GLY A 68 21.29 -5.64 -12.22
CA GLY A 68 19.86 -5.59 -12.52
C GLY A 68 19.34 -4.15 -12.50
N ASN A 69 18.21 -3.90 -13.16
CA ASN A 69 17.51 -2.62 -13.14
C ASN A 69 16.49 -2.54 -11.98
N ALA A 70 15.75 -1.43 -11.89
CA ALA A 70 14.75 -1.22 -10.86
C ALA A 70 13.66 -2.31 -10.82
N VAL A 71 13.33 -2.91 -11.97
CA VAL A 71 12.33 -3.99 -12.06
C VAL A 71 12.87 -5.28 -11.47
N ASP A 72 14.10 -5.67 -11.80
CA ASP A 72 14.76 -6.86 -11.25
C ASP A 72 14.85 -6.77 -9.72
N ALA A 73 15.26 -5.59 -9.23
CA ALA A 73 15.36 -5.32 -7.79
C ALA A 73 14.00 -5.35 -7.10
N GLY A 74 12.99 -4.70 -7.71
CA GLY A 74 11.62 -4.69 -7.19
C GLY A 74 11.02 -6.09 -7.10
N VAL A 75 11.18 -6.91 -8.15
CA VAL A 75 10.69 -8.29 -8.17
C VAL A 75 11.41 -9.16 -7.14
N ALA A 76 12.73 -9.05 -7.00
CA ALA A 76 13.47 -9.79 -5.96
C ALA A 76 13.00 -9.41 -4.55
N THR A 77 12.75 -8.11 -4.31
CA THR A 77 12.19 -7.63 -3.03
C THR A 77 10.81 -8.21 -2.77
N ILE A 78 9.91 -8.22 -3.78
CA ILE A 78 8.56 -8.80 -3.66
C ILE A 78 8.63 -10.30 -3.32
N LEU A 79 9.45 -11.07 -4.06
CA LEU A 79 9.58 -12.51 -3.85
C LEU A 79 10.16 -12.83 -2.47
N ALA A 80 11.20 -12.11 -2.02
CA ALA A 80 11.75 -12.26 -0.68
C ALA A 80 10.74 -11.87 0.41
N ALA A 81 10.01 -10.77 0.24
CA ALA A 81 8.95 -10.36 1.14
C ALA A 81 7.83 -11.40 1.26
N SER A 82 7.49 -12.09 0.15
CA SER A 82 6.45 -13.12 0.15
C SER A 82 6.76 -14.34 1.03
N VAL A 83 8.01 -14.52 1.39
CA VAL A 83 8.48 -15.57 2.30
C VAL A 83 8.58 -15.06 3.74
N ILE A 84 9.20 -13.89 3.93
CA ILE A 84 9.57 -13.42 5.27
C ILE A 84 8.48 -12.56 5.92
N GLU A 85 7.61 -11.92 5.15
CA GLU A 85 6.56 -11.03 5.66
C GLU A 85 5.18 -11.71 5.72
N PHE A 86 5.11 -13.02 5.96
CA PHE A 86 3.88 -13.82 5.97
C PHE A 86 2.78 -13.31 6.93
N SER A 87 3.12 -12.47 7.88
CA SER A 87 2.15 -11.75 8.73
C SER A 87 1.32 -10.73 7.93
N HIS A 88 1.83 -10.27 6.79
CA HIS A 88 1.29 -9.15 6.01
C HIS A 88 1.06 -9.50 4.55
N PHE A 89 1.83 -10.44 4.00
CA PHE A 89 1.91 -10.77 2.59
C PHE A 89 2.60 -12.11 2.37
N SER A 90 2.13 -12.92 1.45
CA SER A 90 2.78 -14.19 1.07
C SER A 90 2.55 -14.52 -0.40
N PHE A 91 3.20 -15.61 -0.86
CA PHE A 91 3.29 -16.01 -2.27
C PHE A 91 1.92 -16.27 -2.94
N GLY A 92 0.87 -16.59 -2.19
CA GLY A 92 -0.49 -16.74 -2.70
C GLY A 92 -1.30 -15.44 -2.76
N GLY A 93 -0.68 -14.28 -2.60
CA GLY A 93 -1.33 -12.97 -2.63
C GLY A 93 -1.36 -12.29 -4.00
N GLU A 94 -1.40 -10.97 -3.97
CA GLU A 94 -1.47 -10.10 -5.14
C GLU A 94 -0.50 -8.91 -5.04
N VAL A 95 -0.19 -8.29 -6.20
CA VAL A 95 0.68 -7.11 -6.27
C VAL A 95 0.40 -6.22 -7.47
N PRO A 96 -0.22 -5.04 -7.31
CA PRO A 96 -0.16 -3.99 -8.32
C PRO A 96 1.25 -3.38 -8.37
N ILE A 97 1.76 -3.16 -9.60
CA ILE A 97 3.10 -2.63 -9.82
C ILE A 97 3.03 -1.46 -10.81
N LEU A 98 3.62 -0.32 -10.47
CA LEU A 98 3.88 0.78 -11.38
C LEU A 98 5.36 0.78 -11.81
N ILE A 99 5.60 0.93 -13.10
CA ILE A 99 6.94 0.92 -13.69
C ILE A 99 7.10 2.11 -14.62
N LYS A 100 8.24 2.82 -14.49
CA LYS A 100 8.70 3.82 -15.44
C LYS A 100 10.16 3.53 -15.76
N LEU A 101 10.42 2.98 -16.95
CA LEU A 101 11.78 2.90 -17.48
C LEU A 101 12.13 4.19 -18.22
N LYS A 102 13.43 4.47 -18.32
CA LYS A 102 13.94 5.58 -19.11
C LYS A 102 13.37 5.51 -20.54
N ASP A 103 12.93 6.64 -21.04
CA ASP A 103 12.35 6.82 -22.38
C ASP A 103 11.07 6.01 -22.69
N GLN A 104 10.47 5.36 -21.68
CA GLN A 104 9.18 4.67 -21.82
C GLN A 104 8.07 5.39 -21.07
N LYS A 105 6.81 5.12 -21.43
CA LYS A 105 5.65 5.56 -20.67
C LYS A 105 5.54 4.83 -19.34
N VAL A 106 4.86 5.43 -18.36
CA VAL A 106 4.47 4.74 -17.14
C VAL A 106 3.46 3.65 -17.47
N VAL A 107 3.66 2.45 -16.92
CA VAL A 107 2.73 1.32 -17.07
C VAL A 107 2.33 0.78 -15.70
N VAL A 108 1.20 0.10 -15.64
CA VAL A 108 0.75 -0.66 -14.47
C VAL A 108 0.68 -2.15 -14.81
N ILE A 109 1.24 -3.01 -13.93
CA ILE A 109 0.96 -4.45 -13.94
C ILE A 109 -0.22 -4.69 -13.01
N GLU A 110 -1.31 -5.22 -13.56
CA GLU A 110 -2.55 -5.51 -12.84
C GLU A 110 -2.46 -6.88 -12.17
N GLY A 111 -1.59 -7.00 -11.19
CA GLY A 111 -1.34 -8.24 -10.45
C GLY A 111 -2.38 -8.48 -9.35
N MET A 112 -3.67 -8.54 -9.71
CA MET A 112 -4.78 -8.80 -8.81
C MET A 112 -5.49 -10.08 -9.19
N GLY A 113 -5.64 -11.01 -8.21
CA GLY A 113 -6.32 -12.27 -8.39
C GLY A 113 -7.82 -12.12 -8.59
N GLN A 114 -8.39 -13.00 -9.42
CA GLN A 114 -9.82 -13.07 -9.71
C GLN A 114 -10.54 -13.97 -8.71
N ALA A 115 -11.83 -13.71 -8.51
CA ALA A 115 -12.74 -14.61 -7.81
C ALA A 115 -12.82 -15.97 -8.53
N PRO A 116 -12.85 -17.10 -7.80
CA PRO A 116 -13.08 -18.40 -8.42
C PRO A 116 -14.38 -18.44 -9.22
N MET A 117 -14.45 -19.26 -10.27
CA MET A 117 -15.66 -19.39 -11.11
C MET A 117 -16.88 -19.91 -10.35
N LYS A 118 -16.68 -20.53 -9.19
CA LYS A 118 -17.76 -20.98 -8.30
C LYS A 118 -18.20 -19.90 -7.29
N ALA A 119 -17.53 -18.75 -7.22
CA ALA A 119 -17.81 -17.67 -6.27
C ALA A 119 -18.94 -16.75 -6.77
N THR A 120 -20.18 -17.24 -6.70
CA THR A 120 -21.38 -16.46 -7.05
C THR A 120 -21.94 -15.74 -5.82
N ARG A 121 -22.68 -14.65 -6.04
CA ARG A 121 -23.42 -13.95 -4.98
C ARG A 121 -24.41 -14.88 -4.26
N GLU A 122 -25.12 -15.67 -5.03
CA GLU A 122 -26.15 -16.62 -4.53
C GLU A 122 -25.52 -17.67 -3.61
N PHE A 123 -24.33 -18.16 -3.92
CA PHE A 123 -23.60 -19.09 -3.05
C PHE A 123 -23.41 -18.50 -1.64
N PHE A 124 -22.91 -17.29 -1.52
CA PHE A 124 -22.65 -16.66 -0.23
C PHE A 124 -23.93 -16.29 0.51
N VAL A 125 -24.96 -15.80 -0.19
CA VAL A 125 -26.27 -15.48 0.40
C VAL A 125 -26.97 -16.73 0.92
N ASN A 126 -27.00 -17.82 0.15
CA ASN A 126 -27.64 -19.07 0.56
C ASN A 126 -26.89 -19.74 1.71
N ARG A 127 -25.56 -19.74 1.67
CA ARG A 127 -24.73 -20.25 2.77
C ARG A 127 -25.06 -19.54 4.08
N ALA A 128 -25.08 -18.20 4.08
CA ALA A 128 -25.40 -17.43 5.26
C ALA A 128 -26.83 -17.70 5.80
N ARG A 129 -27.80 -17.92 4.93
CA ARG A 129 -29.16 -18.33 5.33
C ARG A 129 -29.19 -19.69 6.03
N LEU A 130 -28.44 -20.66 5.52
CA LEU A 130 -28.34 -22.00 6.12
C LEU A 130 -27.68 -21.96 7.49
N GLU A 131 -26.62 -21.20 7.64
CA GLU A 131 -25.90 -21.02 8.92
C GLU A 131 -26.79 -20.35 9.98
N SER A 132 -27.57 -19.32 9.58
CA SER A 132 -28.49 -18.63 10.50
C SER A 132 -29.70 -19.45 10.96
N SER A 133 -30.07 -20.49 10.23
CA SER A 133 -31.15 -21.39 10.59
C SER A 133 -30.71 -22.55 11.48
N SER A 134 -29.44 -22.67 11.82
CA SER A 134 -28.93 -23.73 12.69
C SER A 134 -29.20 -23.39 14.18
N PRO A 135 -29.74 -24.35 14.98
CA PRO A 135 -30.05 -24.11 16.40
C PRO A 135 -28.78 -23.78 17.18
N GLY A 136 -28.76 -22.63 17.88
CA GLY A 136 -27.68 -22.21 18.77
C GLY A 136 -26.78 -21.08 18.26
N GLN A 137 -26.92 -20.59 17.03
CA GLN A 137 -26.23 -19.39 16.55
C GLN A 137 -27.15 -18.16 16.63
N THR A 138 -26.87 -17.27 17.59
CA THR A 138 -27.71 -16.11 17.90
C THR A 138 -27.34 -14.83 17.14
N THR A 139 -26.30 -14.84 16.29
CA THR A 139 -25.88 -13.63 15.56
C THR A 139 -25.48 -13.96 14.14
N MET A 140 -26.26 -13.46 13.17
CA MET A 140 -25.75 -13.25 11.82
C MET A 140 -24.53 -12.32 11.89
N PRO A 141 -23.37 -12.69 11.35
CA PRO A 141 -22.32 -11.70 11.08
C PRO A 141 -22.97 -10.62 10.21
N SER A 142 -22.76 -9.37 10.56
CA SER A 142 -23.49 -8.18 10.10
C SER A 142 -23.88 -8.23 8.61
N ALA A 143 -25.06 -8.78 8.32
CA ALA A 143 -25.69 -8.74 6.99
C ALA A 143 -25.98 -7.29 6.53
N ARG A 144 -25.61 -6.29 7.32
CA ARG A 144 -26.02 -4.89 7.16
C ARG A 144 -25.48 -4.20 5.91
N ARG A 145 -24.42 -4.73 5.26
CA ARG A 145 -23.83 -4.15 4.03
C ARG A 145 -23.20 -5.14 3.05
N GLY A 146 -23.55 -6.43 3.12
CA GLY A 146 -23.05 -7.40 2.15
C GLY A 146 -21.77 -8.15 2.55
N GLY A 147 -21.35 -8.10 3.81
CA GLY A 147 -20.20 -8.84 4.36
C GLY A 147 -20.51 -10.31 4.65
N LEU A 148 -21.09 -11.06 3.69
CA LEU A 148 -21.36 -12.50 3.86
C LEU A 148 -20.19 -13.38 3.40
N ILE A 149 -19.12 -12.78 2.85
CA ILE A 149 -17.90 -13.48 2.46
C ILE A 149 -17.01 -13.54 3.71
N PRO A 150 -16.54 -14.73 4.14
CA PRO A 150 -15.67 -14.84 5.31
C PRO A 150 -14.40 -14.00 5.19
N SER A 151 -13.94 -13.41 6.27
CA SER A 151 -12.69 -12.63 6.30
C SER A 151 -11.43 -13.50 6.19
N THR A 152 -11.56 -14.81 6.44
CA THR A 152 -10.45 -15.76 6.37
C THR A 152 -10.95 -17.16 5.99
N GLY A 153 -10.03 -18.05 5.64
CA GLY A 153 -10.32 -19.44 5.30
C GLY A 153 -10.46 -19.68 3.80
N PRO A 154 -10.81 -20.92 3.40
CA PRO A 154 -10.82 -21.34 1.99
C PRO A 154 -11.80 -20.57 1.10
N LEU A 155 -12.88 -20.05 1.66
CA LEU A 155 -13.93 -19.33 0.93
C LEU A 155 -13.56 -17.86 0.61
N SER A 156 -12.53 -17.32 1.26
CA SER A 156 -12.06 -15.95 1.01
C SER A 156 -10.93 -15.87 -0.03
N ALA A 157 -10.51 -17.00 -0.59
CA ALA A 157 -9.39 -17.06 -1.51
C ALA A 157 -9.75 -16.52 -2.91
N THR A 158 -8.81 -15.72 -3.46
CA THR A 158 -8.72 -15.39 -4.88
C THR A 158 -7.56 -16.15 -5.52
N VAL A 159 -7.49 -16.19 -6.86
CA VAL A 159 -6.35 -16.79 -7.57
C VAL A 159 -5.07 -16.06 -7.20
N PRO A 160 -4.00 -16.75 -6.76
CA PRO A 160 -2.69 -16.12 -6.53
C PRO A 160 -2.19 -15.36 -7.76
N ALA A 161 -1.77 -14.10 -7.60
CA ALA A 161 -1.42 -13.25 -8.73
C ALA A 161 0.06 -12.86 -8.80
N ILE A 162 0.82 -13.09 -7.73
CA ILE A 162 2.19 -12.58 -7.56
C ILE A 162 3.12 -13.10 -8.64
N LEU A 163 3.16 -14.40 -8.84
CA LEU A 163 4.15 -14.99 -9.77
C LEU A 163 3.93 -14.48 -11.19
N ASP A 164 2.68 -14.42 -11.66
CA ASP A 164 2.39 -13.92 -13.01
C ASP A 164 2.70 -12.42 -13.16
N ALA A 165 2.38 -11.62 -12.15
CA ALA A 165 2.74 -10.19 -12.14
C ALA A 165 4.27 -10.00 -12.18
N CYS A 166 5.01 -10.74 -11.37
CA CYS A 166 6.47 -10.71 -11.34
C CYS A 166 7.09 -11.20 -12.66
N VAL A 167 6.61 -12.31 -13.21
CA VAL A 167 7.06 -12.83 -14.50
C VAL A 167 6.75 -11.85 -15.63
N THR A 168 5.56 -11.25 -15.64
CA THR A 168 5.18 -10.23 -16.63
C THR A 168 6.08 -8.99 -16.53
N ALA A 169 6.38 -8.52 -15.31
CA ALA A 169 7.30 -7.42 -15.09
C ALA A 169 8.72 -7.74 -15.59
N LEU A 170 9.24 -8.90 -15.22
CA LEU A 170 10.57 -9.36 -15.68
C LEU A 170 10.63 -9.50 -17.20
N ASP A 171 9.67 -10.20 -17.80
CA ASP A 171 9.67 -10.48 -19.24
C ASP A 171 9.70 -9.21 -20.08
N LYS A 172 8.89 -8.22 -19.71
CA LYS A 172 8.70 -7.00 -20.49
C LYS A 172 9.67 -5.87 -20.12
N PHE A 173 10.13 -5.81 -18.89
CA PHE A 173 10.83 -4.63 -18.35
C PHE A 173 12.09 -4.96 -17.56
N GLY A 174 12.29 -6.20 -17.13
CA GLY A 174 13.48 -6.66 -16.41
C GLY A 174 14.59 -7.15 -17.33
N THR A 175 15.74 -7.43 -16.72
CA THR A 175 16.95 -7.93 -17.42
C THR A 175 17.41 -9.30 -16.91
N LYS A 176 17.00 -9.67 -15.69
CA LYS A 176 17.39 -10.91 -15.01
C LYS A 176 16.45 -12.07 -15.31
N THR A 177 16.90 -13.29 -15.04
CA THR A 177 16.09 -14.51 -15.05
C THR A 177 15.26 -14.61 -13.77
N LEU A 178 14.23 -15.45 -13.78
CA LEU A 178 13.46 -15.72 -12.55
C LEU A 178 14.34 -16.41 -11.50
N ALA A 179 15.23 -17.30 -11.92
CA ALA A 179 16.17 -17.99 -11.02
C ALA A 179 17.06 -17.00 -10.25
N GLU A 180 17.56 -15.94 -10.90
CA GLU A 180 18.39 -14.93 -10.25
C GLU A 180 17.60 -14.12 -9.22
N VAL A 181 16.40 -13.65 -9.55
CA VAL A 181 15.59 -12.80 -8.65
C VAL A 181 14.87 -13.61 -7.56
N MET A 182 14.65 -14.91 -7.75
CA MET A 182 14.02 -15.80 -6.78
C MET A 182 15.03 -16.44 -5.80
N GLU A 183 16.32 -16.39 -6.11
CA GLU A 183 17.38 -16.95 -5.25
C GLU A 183 17.27 -16.49 -3.78
N PRO A 184 17.13 -15.19 -3.48
CA PRO A 184 16.99 -14.74 -2.09
C PRO A 184 15.74 -15.29 -1.41
N ALA A 185 14.61 -15.38 -2.10
CA ALA A 185 13.37 -15.93 -1.57
C ALA A 185 13.53 -17.42 -1.21
N ILE A 186 14.22 -18.20 -2.03
CA ILE A 186 14.52 -19.62 -1.77
C ILE A 186 15.42 -19.74 -0.52
N GLN A 187 16.47 -18.91 -0.44
CA GLN A 187 17.37 -18.90 0.73
C GLN A 187 16.61 -18.60 2.03
N LEU A 188 15.69 -17.63 2.00
CA LEU A 188 14.85 -17.31 3.15
C LEU A 188 13.85 -18.41 3.48
N ALA A 189 13.29 -19.11 2.50
CA ALA A 189 12.39 -20.24 2.73
C ALA A 189 13.12 -21.46 3.31
N ASP A 190 14.42 -21.64 3.04
CA ASP A 190 15.28 -22.63 3.69
C ASP A 190 15.53 -22.34 5.16
N GLY A 191 15.41 -21.08 5.58
CA GLY A 191 15.47 -20.68 6.98
C GLY A 191 15.98 -19.25 7.19
N PHE A 192 15.32 -18.56 8.10
CA PHE A 192 15.74 -17.22 8.56
C PHE A 192 15.46 -17.07 10.07
N PRO A 193 16.21 -16.23 10.78
CA PRO A 193 15.92 -15.94 12.18
C PRO A 193 14.61 -15.15 12.28
N ILE A 194 13.60 -15.71 12.97
CA ILE A 194 12.28 -15.07 13.12
C ILE A 194 12.33 -13.91 14.12
N ASP A 195 11.69 -12.80 13.80
CA ASP A 195 11.65 -11.60 14.64
C ASP A 195 10.41 -11.55 15.57
N GLU A 196 10.42 -10.57 16.49
CA GLU A 196 9.37 -10.32 17.48
C GLU A 196 7.99 -10.12 16.85
N LEU A 197 7.93 -9.37 15.74
CA LEU A 197 6.67 -9.07 15.08
C LEU A 197 6.02 -10.35 14.55
N ARG A 198 6.78 -11.21 13.87
CA ARG A 198 6.28 -12.49 13.32
C ARG A 198 5.90 -13.47 14.41
N VAL A 199 6.72 -13.58 15.44
CA VAL A 199 6.39 -14.40 16.63
C VAL A 199 5.10 -13.93 17.28
N ASN A 200 4.91 -12.63 17.46
CA ASN A 200 3.69 -12.08 18.04
C ASN A 200 2.45 -12.35 17.15
N TYR A 201 2.59 -12.22 15.82
CA TYR A 201 1.52 -12.56 14.87
C TYR A 201 1.14 -14.04 14.95
N ILE A 202 2.09 -14.95 15.01
CA ILE A 202 1.84 -16.38 15.19
C ILE A 202 1.09 -16.60 16.51
N ARG A 203 1.61 -16.06 17.62
CA ARG A 203 1.03 -16.23 18.96
C ARG A 203 -0.41 -15.78 19.04
N THR A 204 -0.70 -14.56 18.58
CA THR A 204 -2.03 -13.94 18.72
C THR A 204 -3.08 -14.54 17.78
N ARG A 205 -2.66 -15.26 16.73
CA ARG A 205 -3.55 -15.85 15.73
C ARG A 205 -3.55 -17.37 15.69
N SER A 206 -2.81 -18.01 16.56
CA SER A 206 -2.65 -19.47 16.62
C SER A 206 -3.98 -20.21 16.77
N SER A 207 -4.91 -19.69 17.57
CA SER A 207 -6.25 -20.28 17.75
C SER A 207 -7.05 -20.32 16.44
N VAL A 208 -6.87 -19.34 15.56
CA VAL A 208 -7.60 -19.29 14.28
C VAL A 208 -6.95 -20.21 13.25
N PHE A 209 -5.65 -20.09 12.98
CA PHE A 209 -5.03 -20.89 11.91
C PHE A 209 -4.81 -22.36 12.30
N SER A 210 -4.83 -22.70 13.60
CA SER A 210 -4.70 -24.10 14.05
C SER A 210 -5.84 -25.01 13.64
N GLN A 211 -6.97 -24.46 13.16
CA GLN A 211 -8.04 -25.25 12.55
C GLN A 211 -7.62 -25.86 11.20
N TRP A 212 -6.57 -25.34 10.54
CA TRP A 212 -6.01 -25.87 9.31
C TRP A 212 -4.70 -26.59 9.60
N ALA A 213 -4.69 -27.91 9.39
CA ALA A 213 -3.57 -28.77 9.77
C ALA A 213 -2.22 -28.33 9.19
N ASP A 214 -2.19 -27.92 7.90
CA ASP A 214 -0.96 -27.47 7.23
C ASP A 214 -0.48 -26.11 7.72
N ALA A 215 -1.39 -25.17 8.00
CA ALA A 215 -1.02 -23.89 8.62
C ALA A 215 -0.46 -24.12 10.04
N LYS A 216 -1.10 -24.99 10.84
CA LYS A 216 -0.57 -25.38 12.15
C LYS A 216 0.83 -25.98 12.04
N ARG A 217 1.06 -26.90 11.09
CA ARG A 217 2.34 -27.56 10.86
C ARG A 217 3.47 -26.57 10.53
N VAL A 218 3.17 -25.57 9.70
CA VAL A 218 4.16 -24.55 9.26
C VAL A 218 4.45 -23.53 10.37
N PHE A 219 3.40 -22.99 11.02
CA PHE A 219 3.55 -21.84 11.93
C PHE A 219 3.69 -22.21 13.41
N LEU A 220 3.41 -23.47 13.77
CA LEU A 220 3.66 -24.02 15.10
C LEU A 220 4.54 -25.27 14.98
N PRO A 221 5.83 -25.11 14.63
CA PRO A 221 6.75 -26.23 14.56
C PRO A 221 6.78 -26.94 15.93
N ASN A 222 6.68 -28.26 15.93
CA ASN A 222 6.55 -29.09 17.15
C ASN A 222 5.31 -28.76 18.01
N GLY A 223 4.30 -28.06 17.45
CA GLY A 223 3.07 -27.66 18.15
C GLY A 223 3.22 -26.38 19.00
N GLU A 224 4.35 -25.71 18.98
CA GLU A 224 4.67 -24.54 19.80
C GLU A 224 4.90 -23.28 18.96
N VAL A 225 4.66 -22.11 19.57
CA VAL A 225 5.03 -20.82 18.98
C VAL A 225 6.55 -20.68 18.95
N PRO A 226 7.18 -20.38 17.82
CA PRO A 226 8.63 -20.18 17.76
C PRO A 226 9.09 -19.07 18.71
N LYS A 227 10.33 -19.16 19.18
CA LYS A 227 10.97 -18.08 19.94
C LYS A 227 11.66 -17.10 19.00
N VAL A 228 11.75 -15.84 19.42
CA VAL A 228 12.51 -14.83 18.68
C VAL A 228 13.95 -15.31 18.46
N GLY A 229 14.42 -15.24 17.23
CA GLY A 229 15.76 -15.71 16.83
C GLY A 229 15.81 -17.17 16.40
N ASP A 230 14.78 -17.98 16.63
CA ASP A 230 14.72 -19.35 16.09
C ASP A 230 14.79 -19.31 14.56
N ILE A 231 15.41 -20.34 13.97
CA ILE A 231 15.43 -20.48 12.51
C ILE A 231 14.09 -21.00 12.03
N PHE A 232 13.34 -20.11 11.39
CA PHE A 232 12.01 -20.42 10.85
C PHE A 232 12.14 -20.92 9.41
N VAL A 233 11.66 -22.14 9.15
CA VAL A 233 11.80 -22.86 7.89
C VAL A 233 10.44 -23.06 7.24
N GLN A 234 10.33 -22.78 5.94
CA GLN A 234 9.16 -23.04 5.10
C GLN A 234 9.52 -24.07 4.00
N ALA A 235 9.83 -25.29 4.42
CA ALA A 235 10.39 -26.33 3.54
C ALA A 235 9.54 -26.63 2.31
N ASP A 236 8.21 -26.69 2.46
CA ASP A 236 7.30 -26.96 1.35
C ASP A 236 7.30 -25.81 0.34
N LEU A 237 7.30 -24.56 0.82
CA LEU A 237 7.40 -23.39 -0.06
C LEU A 237 8.75 -23.37 -0.78
N ALA A 238 9.86 -23.63 -0.07
CA ALA A 238 11.19 -23.72 -0.67
C ALA A 238 11.26 -24.75 -1.81
N ARG A 239 10.62 -25.92 -1.62
CA ARG A 239 10.49 -26.94 -2.66
C ARG A 239 9.71 -26.42 -3.85
N THR A 240 8.56 -25.81 -3.64
CA THR A 240 7.71 -25.24 -4.70
C THR A 240 8.44 -24.16 -5.50
N LEU A 241 9.16 -23.24 -4.84
CA LEU A 241 9.96 -22.22 -5.53
C LEU A 241 11.08 -22.85 -6.39
N ARG A 242 11.73 -23.91 -5.90
CA ARG A 242 12.74 -24.65 -6.68
C ARG A 242 12.14 -25.40 -7.87
N GLU A 243 10.93 -25.95 -7.75
CA GLU A 243 10.22 -26.58 -8.87
C GLU A 243 9.96 -25.57 -9.99
N ILE A 244 9.51 -24.35 -9.64
CA ILE A 244 9.27 -23.25 -10.58
C ILE A 244 10.57 -22.84 -11.30
N VAL A 245 11.67 -22.63 -10.57
CA VAL A 245 12.99 -22.31 -11.12
C VAL A 245 13.53 -23.43 -12.00
N ARG A 246 13.28 -24.69 -11.64
CA ARG A 246 13.66 -25.84 -12.46
C ARG A 246 12.94 -25.84 -13.81
N ALA A 247 11.64 -25.53 -13.83
CA ALA A 247 10.86 -25.42 -15.06
C ALA A 247 11.44 -24.32 -15.98
N GLU A 248 11.80 -23.14 -15.44
CA GLU A 248 12.50 -22.09 -16.18
C GLU A 248 13.79 -22.61 -16.82
N LYS A 249 14.68 -23.19 -16.00
CA LYS A 249 15.99 -23.66 -16.44
C LYS A 249 15.91 -24.74 -17.54
N LEU A 250 14.93 -25.62 -17.48
CA LEU A 250 14.71 -26.65 -18.48
C LEU A 250 14.28 -26.07 -19.82
N ALA A 251 13.32 -25.16 -19.81
CA ALA A 251 12.76 -24.53 -21.01
C ALA A 251 13.71 -23.52 -21.67
N SER A 252 14.62 -22.94 -20.92
CA SER A 252 15.63 -22.01 -21.43
C SER A 252 16.66 -22.71 -22.32
N ARG A 253 16.90 -24.01 -22.16
CA ARG A 253 17.90 -24.78 -22.89
C ARG A 253 17.49 -24.93 -24.35
N GLY A 254 18.36 -24.53 -25.29
CA GLY A 254 18.14 -24.68 -26.73
C GLY A 254 17.12 -23.73 -27.35
N SER A 255 16.51 -22.82 -26.57
CA SER A 255 15.59 -21.82 -27.11
C SER A 255 16.34 -20.61 -27.68
N ARG A 256 15.89 -20.08 -28.82
CA ARG A 256 16.42 -18.82 -29.40
C ARG A 256 16.15 -17.62 -28.52
N ASN A 257 15.03 -17.62 -27.79
CA ASN A 257 14.68 -16.64 -26.78
C ASN A 257 14.64 -17.31 -25.39
N ALA A 258 15.80 -17.75 -24.92
CA ALA A 258 15.97 -18.59 -23.75
C ALA A 258 15.30 -17.98 -22.50
N ARG A 259 15.49 -16.66 -22.28
CA ARG A 259 14.92 -15.96 -21.13
C ARG A 259 13.38 -15.94 -21.15
N HIS A 260 12.77 -15.53 -22.26
CA HIS A 260 11.30 -15.52 -22.41
C HIS A 260 10.70 -16.93 -22.27
N ALA A 261 11.27 -17.91 -22.97
CA ALA A 261 10.81 -19.30 -22.90
C ALA A 261 10.87 -19.85 -21.46
N GLY A 262 11.94 -19.54 -20.73
CA GLY A 262 12.09 -19.94 -19.34
C GLY A 262 11.06 -19.27 -18.43
N LEU A 263 10.88 -17.95 -18.52
CA LEU A 263 9.91 -17.20 -17.73
C LEU A 263 8.49 -17.72 -17.95
N MET A 264 8.08 -17.96 -19.21
CA MET A 264 6.76 -18.50 -19.53
C MET A 264 6.58 -19.94 -19.02
N ALA A 265 7.61 -20.79 -19.10
CA ALA A 265 7.54 -22.15 -18.57
C ALA A 265 7.41 -22.16 -17.03
N ALA A 266 8.11 -21.30 -16.33
CA ALA A 266 7.99 -21.13 -14.89
C ALA A 266 6.56 -20.71 -14.48
N ARG A 267 6.01 -19.72 -15.20
CA ARG A 267 4.63 -19.27 -15.04
C ARG A 267 3.64 -20.44 -15.26
N ASP A 268 3.74 -21.11 -16.39
CA ASP A 268 2.81 -22.17 -16.77
C ASP A 268 2.93 -23.39 -15.84
N TYR A 269 4.12 -23.68 -15.30
CA TYR A 269 4.30 -24.73 -14.28
C TYR A 269 3.47 -24.46 -13.02
N PHE A 270 3.34 -23.19 -12.61
CA PHE A 270 2.49 -22.81 -11.48
C PHE A 270 1.01 -22.77 -11.86
N TYR A 271 0.65 -22.09 -12.97
CA TYR A 271 -0.75 -21.77 -13.27
C TYR A 271 -1.49 -22.84 -14.08
N LYS A 272 -0.77 -23.64 -14.88
CA LYS A 272 -1.33 -24.70 -15.74
C LYS A 272 -0.77 -26.08 -15.44
N GLY A 273 0.17 -26.15 -14.52
CA GLY A 273 0.92 -27.35 -14.17
C GLY A 273 0.49 -27.95 -12.83
N PRO A 274 1.37 -28.79 -12.26
CA PRO A 274 1.05 -29.59 -11.07
C PRO A 274 0.79 -28.76 -9.80
N ILE A 275 1.33 -27.54 -9.72
CA ILE A 275 1.11 -26.69 -8.53
C ILE A 275 -0.34 -26.23 -8.48
N ALA A 276 -0.92 -25.73 -9.59
CA ALA A 276 -2.34 -25.35 -9.66
C ALA A 276 -3.25 -26.52 -9.31
N GLN A 277 -2.91 -27.74 -9.77
CA GLN A 277 -3.69 -28.94 -9.47
C GLN A 277 -3.68 -29.24 -7.96
N ARG A 278 -2.48 -29.31 -7.35
CA ARG A 278 -2.34 -29.58 -5.91
C ARG A 278 -3.07 -28.53 -5.05
N ILE A 279 -2.96 -27.23 -5.38
CA ILE A 279 -3.68 -26.16 -4.66
C ILE A 279 -5.19 -26.32 -4.85
N GLY A 280 -5.66 -26.52 -6.09
CA GLY A 280 -7.08 -26.66 -6.39
C GLY A 280 -7.72 -27.84 -5.65
N ASP A 281 -7.08 -29.01 -5.71
CA ASP A 281 -7.55 -30.23 -5.02
C ASP A 281 -7.62 -30.02 -3.50
N TYR A 282 -6.57 -29.44 -2.92
CA TYR A 282 -6.54 -29.13 -1.49
C TYR A 282 -7.65 -28.15 -1.08
N MET A 283 -7.81 -27.05 -1.83
CA MET A 283 -8.82 -26.03 -1.51
C MET A 283 -10.24 -26.59 -1.61
N GLN A 284 -10.55 -27.41 -2.62
CA GLN A 284 -11.87 -28.04 -2.76
C GLN A 284 -12.12 -29.08 -1.65
N ALA A 285 -11.12 -29.89 -1.30
CA ALA A 285 -11.23 -30.85 -0.21
C ALA A 285 -11.48 -30.18 1.16
N ASN A 286 -11.09 -28.92 1.31
CA ASN A 286 -11.30 -28.13 2.53
C ASN A 286 -12.45 -27.10 2.40
N GLY A 287 -13.39 -27.31 1.48
CA GLY A 287 -14.61 -26.49 1.34
C GLY A 287 -14.40 -25.15 0.61
N GLY A 288 -13.27 -24.95 -0.05
CA GLY A 288 -12.98 -23.77 -0.87
C GLY A 288 -13.60 -23.86 -2.27
N LEU A 289 -13.66 -22.71 -2.94
CA LEU A 289 -14.27 -22.60 -4.28
C LEU A 289 -13.25 -22.66 -5.41
N ILE A 290 -11.97 -22.41 -5.12
CA ILE A 290 -10.90 -22.31 -6.11
C ILE A 290 -10.54 -23.69 -6.68
N ALA A 291 -10.31 -23.79 -7.98
CA ALA A 291 -9.96 -25.00 -8.70
C ALA A 291 -8.77 -24.72 -9.66
N ALA A 292 -8.08 -25.76 -10.13
CA ALA A 292 -6.99 -25.64 -11.09
C ALA A 292 -7.38 -24.86 -12.36
N GLY A 293 -8.63 -25.00 -12.81
CA GLY A 293 -9.16 -24.26 -13.96
C GLY A 293 -9.22 -22.74 -13.75
N ASP A 294 -9.29 -22.26 -12.50
CA ASP A 294 -9.27 -20.83 -12.19
C ASP A 294 -7.86 -20.26 -12.38
N PHE A 295 -6.83 -21.02 -11.98
CA PHE A 295 -5.43 -20.67 -12.24
C PHE A 295 -5.12 -20.60 -13.74
N ALA A 296 -5.57 -21.61 -14.51
CA ALA A 296 -5.26 -21.68 -15.93
C ALA A 296 -5.83 -20.51 -16.74
N ARG A 297 -6.92 -19.90 -16.27
CA ARG A 297 -7.54 -18.72 -16.89
C ARG A 297 -6.87 -17.39 -16.49
N PHE A 298 -6.13 -17.37 -15.40
CA PHE A 298 -5.55 -16.15 -14.88
C PHE A 298 -4.35 -15.66 -15.73
N ALA A 299 -4.33 -14.36 -15.99
CA ALA A 299 -3.18 -13.65 -16.55
C ALA A 299 -3.16 -12.20 -16.04
N ALA A 300 -2.03 -11.78 -15.50
CA ALA A 300 -1.80 -10.39 -15.16
C ALA A 300 -1.74 -9.52 -16.42
N LYS A 301 -2.47 -8.39 -16.41
CA LYS A 301 -2.50 -7.45 -17.53
C LYS A 301 -1.44 -6.38 -17.38
N VAL A 302 -0.93 -5.87 -18.51
CA VAL A 302 -0.18 -4.61 -18.57
C VAL A 302 -1.15 -3.54 -19.01
N GLY A 303 -1.50 -2.65 -18.10
CA GLY A 303 -2.49 -1.59 -18.29
C GLY A 303 -1.87 -0.20 -18.30
N GLN A 304 -2.74 0.79 -18.51
CA GLN A 304 -2.38 2.19 -18.37
C GLN A 304 -2.72 2.66 -16.96
N PRO A 305 -1.85 3.43 -16.29
CA PRO A 305 -2.18 4.06 -15.03
C PRO A 305 -3.19 5.19 -15.23
N VAL A 306 -3.89 5.57 -14.17
CA VAL A 306 -4.57 6.87 -14.10
C VAL A 306 -3.58 7.93 -13.62
N GLU A 307 -3.81 9.19 -14.00
CA GLU A 307 -2.90 10.28 -13.65
C GLU A 307 -3.63 11.56 -13.22
N ALA A 308 -2.96 12.35 -12.38
CA ALA A 308 -3.27 13.74 -12.11
C ALA A 308 -2.06 14.61 -12.42
N ASN A 309 -2.28 15.81 -12.94
CA ASN A 309 -1.29 16.88 -12.86
C ASN A 309 -1.61 17.73 -11.61
N TYR A 310 -0.75 17.68 -10.62
CA TYR A 310 -0.86 18.49 -9.41
C TYR A 310 0.30 19.48 -9.39
N ARG A 311 0.05 20.74 -9.72
CA ARG A 311 1.05 21.84 -9.70
C ARG A 311 2.36 21.51 -10.46
N GLY A 312 2.23 20.86 -11.61
CA GLY A 312 3.37 20.47 -12.46
C GLY A 312 4.00 19.12 -12.13
N TYR A 313 3.47 18.41 -11.13
CA TYR A 313 3.83 17.03 -10.83
C TYR A 313 2.80 16.08 -11.44
N GLN A 314 3.26 15.15 -12.27
CA GLN A 314 2.43 14.09 -12.83
C GLN A 314 2.40 12.90 -11.85
N VAL A 315 1.26 12.68 -11.23
CA VAL A 315 1.04 11.62 -10.22
C VAL A 315 0.32 10.46 -10.86
N TYR A 316 0.93 9.28 -10.87
CA TYR A 316 0.41 8.06 -11.47
C TYR A 316 -0.05 7.06 -10.42
N LYS A 317 -1.23 6.47 -10.65
CA LYS A 317 -1.85 5.48 -9.77
C LYS A 317 -2.37 4.30 -10.60
N ALA A 318 -2.56 3.14 -9.96
CA ALA A 318 -3.31 2.05 -10.57
C ALA A 318 -4.78 2.45 -10.82
N GLY A 319 -5.46 1.76 -11.73
CA GLY A 319 -6.82 2.09 -12.17
C GLY A 319 -7.92 1.79 -11.14
N PHE A 320 -9.17 1.92 -11.56
CA PHE A 320 -10.39 1.86 -10.73
C PHE A 320 -10.70 0.48 -10.12
N TRP A 321 -9.98 -0.58 -10.49
CA TRP A 321 -9.96 -1.86 -9.77
C TRP A 321 -9.21 -1.79 -8.44
N THR A 322 -8.57 -0.64 -8.17
CA THR A 322 -7.98 -0.25 -6.89
C THR A 322 -8.65 1.00 -6.34
N GLN A 323 -8.26 1.45 -5.15
CA GLN A 323 -8.69 2.75 -4.64
C GLN A 323 -7.81 3.92 -5.12
N GLY A 324 -6.73 3.67 -5.85
CA GLY A 324 -5.76 4.70 -6.28
C GLY A 324 -6.35 5.95 -6.91
N PRO A 325 -7.38 5.86 -7.78
CA PRO A 325 -8.00 7.04 -8.36
C PRO A 325 -8.60 8.02 -7.34
N ALA A 326 -8.95 7.58 -6.11
CA ALA A 326 -9.42 8.48 -5.05
C ALA A 326 -8.35 9.51 -4.63
N MET A 327 -7.06 9.14 -4.66
CA MET A 327 -5.99 10.12 -4.46
C MET A 327 -5.90 11.12 -5.61
N VAL A 328 -6.15 10.69 -6.85
CA VAL A 328 -6.18 11.57 -8.04
C VAL A 328 -7.34 12.58 -7.92
N GLU A 329 -8.55 12.12 -7.59
CA GLU A 329 -9.70 12.98 -7.34
C GLU A 329 -9.42 13.98 -6.21
N THR A 330 -8.85 13.50 -5.11
CA THR A 330 -8.49 14.35 -3.96
C THR A 330 -7.48 15.44 -4.36
N LEU A 331 -6.42 15.09 -5.10
CA LEU A 331 -5.43 16.06 -5.59
C LEU A 331 -6.05 17.10 -6.50
N ASN A 332 -6.95 16.69 -7.40
CA ASN A 332 -7.67 17.62 -8.27
C ASN A 332 -8.55 18.60 -7.49
N MET A 333 -9.17 18.17 -6.39
CA MET A 333 -9.90 19.07 -5.49
C MET A 333 -8.95 19.99 -4.73
N LEU A 334 -7.84 19.46 -4.19
CA LEU A 334 -6.90 20.21 -3.36
C LEU A 334 -6.12 21.28 -4.14
N GLU A 335 -5.96 21.15 -5.43
CA GLU A 335 -5.27 22.16 -6.26
C GLU A 335 -5.92 23.54 -6.18
N GLY A 336 -7.20 23.62 -5.82
CA GLY A 336 -7.93 24.87 -5.61
C GLY A 336 -7.66 25.57 -4.26
N PHE A 337 -6.83 25.01 -3.40
CA PHE A 337 -6.50 25.57 -2.08
C PHE A 337 -5.02 25.90 -1.98
N ASP A 338 -4.67 26.95 -1.25
CA ASP A 338 -3.27 27.28 -0.91
C ASP A 338 -2.86 26.54 0.37
N LEU A 339 -2.50 25.26 0.22
CA LEU A 339 -2.15 24.38 1.34
C LEU A 339 -0.91 24.88 2.09
N LYS A 340 0.06 25.46 1.40
CA LYS A 340 1.29 26.01 2.01
C LYS A 340 0.94 27.16 2.96
N LYS A 341 0.02 28.06 2.56
CA LYS A 341 -0.46 29.17 3.38
C LYS A 341 -1.29 28.71 4.58
N MET A 342 -2.03 27.60 4.45
CA MET A 342 -2.76 27.02 5.59
C MET A 342 -1.81 26.56 6.70
N GLY A 343 -0.59 26.16 6.35
CA GLY A 343 0.42 25.64 7.28
C GLY A 343 0.29 24.14 7.54
N HIS A 344 1.42 23.46 7.62
CA HIS A 344 1.49 22.02 7.86
C HIS A 344 0.76 21.62 9.16
N ASN A 345 -0.13 20.66 9.07
CA ASN A 345 -0.93 20.13 10.20
C ASN A 345 -1.72 21.18 11.00
N SER A 346 -2.01 22.33 10.39
CA SER A 346 -2.96 23.30 10.97
C SER A 346 -4.40 22.76 10.94
N PRO A 347 -5.33 23.30 11.71
CA PRO A 347 -6.75 22.92 11.66
C PRO A 347 -7.35 23.05 10.28
N ALA A 348 -7.04 24.14 9.55
CA ALA A 348 -7.54 24.39 8.20
C ALA A 348 -6.98 23.34 7.21
N TYR A 349 -5.68 23.01 7.29
CA TYR A 349 -5.04 22.00 6.45
C TYR A 349 -5.66 20.62 6.67
N ILE A 350 -5.70 20.14 7.92
CA ILE A 350 -6.24 18.80 8.24
C ILE A 350 -7.71 18.70 7.84
N HIS A 351 -8.51 19.71 8.16
CA HIS A 351 -9.93 19.75 7.79
C HIS A 351 -10.13 19.69 6.29
N THR A 352 -9.44 20.51 5.51
CA THR A 352 -9.56 20.55 4.05
C THR A 352 -9.18 19.21 3.41
N LEU A 353 -8.08 18.59 3.85
CA LEU A 353 -7.69 17.27 3.35
C LEU A 353 -8.71 16.19 3.72
N ALA A 354 -9.20 16.20 4.97
CA ALA A 354 -10.19 15.23 5.44
C ALA A 354 -11.49 15.33 4.64
N GLU A 355 -12.00 16.53 4.41
CA GLU A 355 -13.23 16.74 3.63
C GLU A 355 -13.06 16.34 2.16
N ALA A 356 -11.94 16.67 1.52
CA ALA A 356 -11.65 16.25 0.15
C ALA A 356 -11.55 14.71 0.04
N LEU A 357 -10.88 14.05 1.00
CA LEU A 357 -10.80 12.59 1.08
C LEU A 357 -12.18 11.94 1.26
N LYS A 358 -13.04 12.48 2.12
CA LYS A 358 -14.42 11.98 2.30
C LYS A 358 -15.21 11.98 1.01
N LEU A 359 -15.10 13.04 0.22
CA LEU A 359 -15.78 13.16 -1.07
C LEU A 359 -15.26 12.14 -2.08
N ALA A 360 -13.94 12.02 -2.23
CA ALA A 360 -13.32 11.04 -3.14
C ALA A 360 -13.63 9.59 -2.73
N MET A 361 -13.64 9.30 -1.41
CA MET A 361 -13.99 7.98 -0.90
C MET A 361 -15.49 7.65 -1.09
N ALA A 362 -16.37 8.64 -1.07
CA ALA A 362 -17.77 8.45 -1.39
C ALA A 362 -17.95 8.07 -2.89
N ASP A 363 -17.19 8.69 -3.79
CA ASP A 363 -17.17 8.33 -5.21
C ASP A 363 -16.55 6.95 -5.43
N ARG A 364 -15.46 6.61 -4.70
CA ARG A 364 -14.89 5.27 -4.67
C ARG A 364 -15.94 4.20 -4.35
N ASP A 365 -16.68 4.40 -3.28
CA ASP A 365 -17.67 3.43 -2.80
C ASP A 365 -18.83 3.25 -3.80
N ARG A 366 -19.12 4.29 -4.58
CA ARG A 366 -20.22 4.29 -5.56
C ARG A 366 -19.82 3.74 -6.93
N TYR A 367 -18.57 3.94 -7.38
CA TYR A 367 -18.20 3.73 -8.78
C TYR A 367 -17.07 2.74 -9.01
N TYR A 368 -16.16 2.54 -8.02
CA TYR A 368 -14.93 1.77 -8.27
C TYR A 368 -15.17 0.27 -8.20
N ALA A 369 -14.71 -0.40 -9.23
CA ALA A 369 -14.81 -1.85 -9.38
C ALA A 369 -13.89 -2.35 -10.50
N ASP A 370 -13.98 -3.63 -10.81
CA ASP A 370 -13.33 -4.24 -11.96
C ASP A 370 -13.93 -3.69 -13.27
N PRO A 371 -13.16 -2.95 -14.09
CA PRO A 371 -13.66 -2.35 -15.34
C PRO A 371 -14.02 -3.37 -16.41
N ASP A 372 -13.61 -4.63 -16.28
CA ASP A 372 -14.06 -5.69 -17.18
C ASP A 372 -15.54 -6.08 -16.93
N PHE A 373 -16.11 -5.70 -15.79
CA PHE A 373 -17.47 -6.05 -15.37
C PHE A 373 -18.39 -4.83 -15.22
N VAL A 374 -17.82 -3.63 -15.01
CA VAL A 374 -18.59 -2.42 -14.70
C VAL A 374 -18.10 -1.26 -15.53
N LYS A 375 -19.01 -0.54 -16.19
CA LYS A 375 -18.69 0.71 -16.87
C LYS A 375 -18.54 1.84 -15.85
N ILE A 376 -17.35 2.39 -15.76
CA ILE A 376 -16.98 3.47 -14.82
C ILE A 376 -16.82 4.78 -15.60
N PRO A 377 -17.40 5.91 -15.15
CA PRO A 377 -17.24 7.22 -15.79
C PRO A 377 -15.86 7.83 -15.46
N THR A 378 -14.80 7.19 -15.97
CA THR A 378 -13.40 7.43 -15.58
C THR A 378 -12.92 8.83 -15.95
N THR A 379 -13.30 9.32 -17.14
CA THR A 379 -12.90 10.64 -17.64
C THR A 379 -13.50 11.74 -16.78
N GLU A 380 -14.78 11.62 -16.47
CA GLU A 380 -15.53 12.61 -15.72
C GLU A 380 -15.04 12.64 -14.26
N LEU A 381 -14.91 11.48 -13.60
CA LEU A 381 -14.41 11.37 -12.23
C LEU A 381 -13.04 12.05 -12.06
N LEU A 382 -12.14 11.90 -13.02
CA LEU A 382 -10.78 12.45 -12.95
C LEU A 382 -10.65 13.86 -13.54
N SER A 383 -11.75 14.46 -14.00
CA SER A 383 -11.70 15.80 -14.60
C SER A 383 -11.54 16.91 -13.55
N LYS A 384 -10.87 18.00 -13.94
CA LYS A 384 -10.72 19.19 -13.09
C LYS A 384 -12.06 19.89 -12.86
N ASP A 385 -12.96 19.84 -13.84
CA ASP A 385 -14.30 20.46 -13.76
C ASP A 385 -15.15 19.74 -12.73
N TYR A 386 -15.16 18.40 -12.74
CA TYR A 386 -15.84 17.62 -11.72
C TYR A 386 -15.23 17.84 -10.33
N ALA A 387 -13.91 17.88 -10.23
CA ALA A 387 -13.22 18.20 -8.99
C ALA A 387 -13.59 19.60 -8.45
N ALA A 388 -13.78 20.59 -9.32
CA ALA A 388 -14.24 21.92 -8.92
C ALA A 388 -15.67 21.89 -8.33
N LEU A 389 -16.58 21.10 -8.94
CA LEU A 389 -17.93 20.87 -8.40
C LEU A 389 -17.87 20.18 -7.03
N ARG A 390 -17.07 19.13 -6.89
CA ARG A 390 -16.92 18.40 -5.61
C ARG A 390 -16.31 19.28 -4.54
N ARG A 391 -15.30 20.08 -4.89
CA ARG A 391 -14.64 21.04 -3.98
C ARG A 391 -15.62 22.07 -3.40
N SER A 392 -16.64 22.51 -4.15
CA SER A 392 -17.63 23.47 -3.65
C SER A 392 -18.46 22.98 -2.47
N LEU A 393 -18.44 21.67 -2.19
CA LEU A 393 -19.11 21.05 -1.03
C LEU A 393 -18.28 21.13 0.25
N ILE A 394 -16.99 21.51 0.17
CA ILE A 394 -16.12 21.61 1.33
C ILE A 394 -16.45 22.91 2.08
N ASP A 395 -17.20 22.77 3.18
CA ASP A 395 -17.47 23.86 4.12
C ASP A 395 -16.26 24.02 5.04
N GLN A 396 -15.57 25.15 4.99
CA GLN A 396 -14.35 25.37 5.77
C GLN A 396 -14.58 25.45 7.28
N GLU A 397 -15.83 25.66 7.72
CA GLU A 397 -16.18 25.80 9.14
C GLU A 397 -16.83 24.54 9.74
N ARG A 398 -17.31 23.61 8.91
CA ARG A 398 -18.10 22.49 9.38
C ARG A 398 -17.78 21.17 8.66
N ALA A 399 -17.48 20.13 9.45
CA ALA A 399 -17.25 18.79 8.94
C ALA A 399 -18.56 18.12 8.47
N SER A 400 -18.52 17.52 7.26
CA SER A 400 -19.64 16.72 6.77
C SER A 400 -19.73 15.38 7.50
N LEU A 401 -20.98 14.98 7.87
CA LEU A 401 -21.28 13.66 8.43
C LEU A 401 -22.02 12.75 7.43
N ALA A 402 -22.36 13.27 6.26
CA ALA A 402 -23.07 12.52 5.23
C ALA A 402 -22.09 11.93 4.21
N GLN A 403 -22.30 10.68 3.82
CA GLN A 403 -21.64 10.12 2.64
C GLN A 403 -22.33 10.69 1.39
N GLN A 404 -21.59 11.45 0.60
CA GLN A 404 -22.12 12.22 -0.53
C GLN A 404 -21.40 11.86 -1.83
N PRO A 405 -21.73 10.74 -2.48
CA PRO A 405 -21.19 10.48 -3.81
C PRO A 405 -21.70 11.53 -4.79
N GLY A 406 -20.88 11.91 -5.75
CA GLY A 406 -21.28 12.82 -6.82
C GLY A 406 -21.99 12.10 -7.97
N ASP A 407 -22.37 12.84 -8.98
CA ASP A 407 -22.93 12.34 -10.23
C ASP A 407 -22.04 12.81 -11.40
N PRO A 408 -20.93 12.13 -11.65
CA PRO A 408 -19.97 12.55 -12.67
C PRO A 408 -20.56 12.55 -14.08
N SER A 409 -21.43 11.59 -14.42
CA SER A 409 -22.03 11.48 -15.75
C SER A 409 -22.94 12.67 -16.10
N ASN A 410 -23.57 13.31 -15.11
CA ASN A 410 -24.41 14.49 -15.28
C ASN A 410 -23.73 15.77 -14.77
N MET A 411 -22.46 15.70 -14.42
CA MET A 411 -21.66 16.81 -13.88
C MET A 411 -22.37 17.51 -12.71
N LYS A 412 -22.81 16.73 -11.70
CA LYS A 412 -23.41 17.26 -10.46
C LYS A 412 -22.54 16.94 -9.26
N ALA A 413 -22.43 17.91 -8.37
CA ALA A 413 -21.64 17.78 -7.15
C ALA A 413 -22.12 16.64 -6.24
N VAL A 414 -23.43 16.34 -6.21
CA VAL A 414 -24.04 15.31 -5.35
C VAL A 414 -25.03 14.48 -6.15
N LEU A 415 -24.96 13.16 -6.01
CA LEU A 415 -26.00 12.21 -6.43
C LEU A 415 -27.01 12.08 -5.27
N VAL A 416 -28.06 12.91 -5.29
CA VAL A 416 -29.01 13.07 -4.17
C VAL A 416 -29.67 11.75 -3.77
N SER A 417 -29.99 10.87 -4.74
CA SER A 417 -30.60 9.54 -4.50
C SER A 417 -29.70 8.57 -3.75
N ALA A 418 -28.38 8.82 -3.73
CA ALA A 418 -27.40 7.95 -3.07
C ALA A 418 -26.82 8.55 -1.77
N VAL A 419 -27.27 9.72 -1.35
CA VAL A 419 -26.84 10.32 -0.06
C VAL A 419 -27.35 9.48 1.10
N GLN A 420 -26.45 8.92 1.87
CA GLN A 420 -26.80 8.18 3.08
C GLN A 420 -26.77 9.12 4.30
N LYS A 421 -27.95 9.35 4.90
CA LYS A 421 -28.07 9.92 6.25
C LYS A 421 -27.91 8.77 7.26
N ILE A 422 -26.91 8.84 8.08
CA ILE A 422 -26.54 7.72 8.94
C ILE A 422 -27.13 7.91 10.33
N GLY A 423 -27.92 6.90 10.75
CA GLY A 423 -28.34 6.72 12.13
C GLY A 423 -27.18 6.30 13.06
N HIS A 424 -27.45 6.17 14.35
CA HIS A 424 -26.48 5.93 15.42
C HIS A 424 -25.30 5.03 15.06
N VAL A 425 -24.09 5.54 15.35
CA VAL A 425 -22.84 4.78 15.36
C VAL A 425 -22.79 3.98 16.65
N SER A 426 -22.72 2.66 16.56
CA SER A 426 -22.32 1.79 17.67
C SER A 426 -20.88 2.16 18.10
N LYS A 427 -20.51 1.80 19.35
CA LYS A 427 -19.16 2.01 19.89
C LYS A 427 -18.12 1.64 18.85
N VAL A 428 -17.18 2.56 18.56
CA VAL A 428 -16.02 2.28 17.70
C VAL A 428 -15.26 1.12 18.33
N PRO A 429 -15.15 -0.03 17.66
CA PRO A 429 -14.35 -1.12 18.19
C PRO A 429 -12.91 -0.67 18.36
N GLU A 430 -12.26 -1.12 19.40
CA GLU A 430 -10.82 -0.98 19.54
C GLU A 430 -10.14 -1.72 18.36
N LEU A 431 -9.39 -0.99 17.54
CA LEU A 431 -8.86 -1.51 16.28
C LEU A 431 -7.74 -2.52 16.52
N GLU A 432 -8.06 -3.78 16.71
CA GLU A 432 -7.17 -4.88 16.34
C GLU A 432 -7.24 -5.16 14.83
N ARG A 433 -6.93 -4.17 14.00
CA ARG A 433 -6.83 -4.37 12.55
C ARG A 433 -5.48 -5.00 12.21
N GLY A 434 -5.46 -6.33 12.30
CA GLY A 434 -4.30 -7.13 11.93
C GLY A 434 -4.12 -7.36 10.43
N ASN A 435 -4.95 -6.78 9.58
CA ASN A 435 -4.87 -6.97 8.14
C ASN A 435 -3.89 -5.98 7.57
N ASP A 436 -2.79 -6.49 7.05
CA ASP A 436 -1.72 -5.60 6.63
C ASP A 436 -1.19 -5.94 5.23
N THR A 437 -0.27 -5.14 4.79
CA THR A 437 0.27 -5.04 3.43
C THR A 437 1.74 -4.74 3.58
N THR A 438 2.55 -5.00 2.56
CA THR A 438 3.91 -4.47 2.49
C THR A 438 4.05 -3.47 1.35
N CYS A 439 5.24 -2.92 1.18
CA CYS A 439 5.54 -1.93 0.16
C CYS A 439 6.92 -2.17 -0.42
N VAL A 440 7.11 -1.82 -1.70
CA VAL A 440 8.39 -1.92 -2.41
C VAL A 440 8.54 -0.72 -3.34
N ASN A 441 9.58 0.07 -3.13
CA ASN A 441 9.92 1.22 -3.94
C ASN A 441 11.40 1.15 -4.33
N VAL A 442 11.67 1.23 -5.62
CA VAL A 442 13.04 1.16 -6.14
C VAL A 442 13.29 2.26 -7.15
N VAL A 443 14.45 2.87 -7.06
CA VAL A 443 15.02 3.74 -8.09
C VAL A 443 16.42 3.23 -8.37
N ASP A 444 16.76 2.99 -9.64
CA ASP A 444 18.10 2.60 -10.03
C ASP A 444 18.97 3.80 -10.49
N LYS A 445 20.23 3.54 -10.83
CA LYS A 445 21.19 4.58 -11.25
C LYS A 445 20.80 5.33 -12.53
N ASP A 446 19.94 4.74 -13.36
CA ASP A 446 19.50 5.30 -14.63
C ASP A 446 18.20 6.10 -14.49
N GLY A 447 17.65 6.18 -13.26
CA GLY A 447 16.39 6.84 -12.93
C GLY A 447 15.16 6.04 -13.30
N ASN A 448 15.29 4.72 -13.55
CA ASN A 448 14.11 3.86 -13.66
C ASN A 448 13.40 3.76 -12.32
N LEU A 449 12.07 3.84 -12.35
CA LEU A 449 11.22 3.85 -11.18
C LEU A 449 10.38 2.58 -11.12
N PHE A 450 10.28 2.00 -9.91
CA PHE A 450 9.42 0.87 -9.61
C PHE A 450 8.72 1.10 -8.28
N SER A 451 7.39 0.98 -8.26
CA SER A 451 6.59 1.04 -7.03
C SER A 451 5.59 -0.09 -7.00
N ALA A 452 5.52 -0.82 -5.90
CA ALA A 452 4.56 -1.91 -5.72
C ALA A 452 3.99 -1.93 -4.30
N THR A 453 2.77 -2.48 -4.18
CA THR A 453 2.09 -2.65 -2.90
C THR A 453 1.60 -4.09 -2.79
N PRO A 454 2.48 -5.05 -2.40
CA PRO A 454 2.12 -6.46 -2.26
C PRO A 454 1.23 -6.72 -1.05
N SER A 455 0.24 -7.63 -1.17
CA SER A 455 -0.71 -7.97 -0.09
C SER A 455 -1.46 -9.28 -0.37
N GLY A 456 -2.55 -9.55 0.35
CA GLY A 456 -3.59 -10.53 0.04
C GLY A 456 -3.50 -11.86 0.78
N ALA A 457 -2.31 -12.35 1.02
CA ALA A 457 -2.08 -13.57 1.78
C ALA A 457 -1.32 -13.21 3.08
N TRP A 458 -2.05 -13.07 4.16
CA TRP A 458 -1.53 -12.77 5.51
C TRP A 458 -2.09 -13.76 6.53
N LEU A 459 -1.43 -13.94 7.68
CA LEU A 459 -1.97 -14.72 8.78
C LEU A 459 -3.17 -14.00 9.44
N PRO A 460 -4.24 -14.75 9.83
CA PRO A 460 -4.41 -16.20 9.71
C PRO A 460 -4.91 -16.59 8.32
N ALA A 461 -4.29 -17.58 7.68
CA ALA A 461 -4.68 -18.06 6.36
C ALA A 461 -4.42 -19.56 6.18
N VAL A 462 -4.99 -20.12 5.14
CA VAL A 462 -4.82 -21.52 4.76
C VAL A 462 -3.49 -21.69 4.03
N VAL A 463 -2.68 -22.64 4.46
CA VAL A 463 -1.56 -23.17 3.66
C VAL A 463 -2.09 -24.29 2.78
N ALA A 464 -1.90 -24.20 1.47
CA ALA A 464 -2.43 -25.18 0.51
C ALA A 464 -1.59 -26.45 0.47
N GLY A 465 -1.74 -27.29 1.51
CA GLY A 465 -1.12 -28.59 1.64
C GLY A 465 0.41 -28.57 1.54
N ASP A 466 0.93 -29.53 0.80
CA ASP A 466 2.37 -29.71 0.59
C ASP A 466 3.01 -28.68 -0.38
N THR A 467 2.23 -27.78 -0.95
CA THR A 467 2.78 -26.68 -1.76
C THR A 467 3.44 -25.60 -0.92
N GLY A 468 3.08 -25.49 0.37
CA GLY A 468 3.54 -24.43 1.27
C GLY A 468 3.00 -23.04 0.92
N VAL A 469 2.13 -22.93 -0.09
CA VAL A 469 1.56 -21.64 -0.53
C VAL A 469 0.49 -21.20 0.46
N LEU A 470 0.73 -20.08 1.13
CA LEU A 470 -0.25 -19.41 1.96
C LEU A 470 -1.26 -18.69 1.06
N MET A 471 -2.54 -19.07 1.14
CA MET A 471 -3.58 -18.58 0.23
C MET A 471 -4.07 -17.18 0.60
N GLY A 472 -4.40 -16.39 -0.41
CA GLY A 472 -4.96 -15.05 -0.23
C GLY A 472 -6.37 -15.08 0.37
N GLN A 473 -6.78 -13.96 1.02
CA GLN A 473 -8.14 -13.76 1.56
C GLN A 473 -8.84 -12.56 0.92
N ARG A 474 -8.42 -12.16 -0.27
CA ARG A 474 -8.88 -10.91 -0.88
C ARG A 474 -10.33 -10.92 -1.32
N LEU A 475 -10.96 -12.09 -1.48
CA LEU A 475 -12.37 -12.14 -1.86
C LEU A 475 -13.30 -11.46 -0.83
N GLN A 476 -12.88 -11.37 0.45
CA GLN A 476 -13.60 -10.60 1.49
C GLN A 476 -13.83 -9.13 1.13
N SER A 477 -12.98 -8.55 0.24
CA SER A 477 -13.15 -7.15 -0.19
C SER A 477 -14.29 -6.96 -1.20
N ALA A 478 -14.86 -8.04 -1.75
CA ALA A 478 -16.07 -8.00 -2.55
C ALA A 478 -17.32 -7.96 -1.67
N LEU A 479 -18.41 -7.41 -2.19
CA LEU A 479 -19.68 -7.27 -1.50
C LEU A 479 -20.70 -8.29 -2.02
N THR A 480 -21.76 -8.55 -1.25
CA THR A 480 -22.91 -9.35 -1.67
C THR A 480 -24.17 -8.49 -1.94
N ASP A 481 -24.08 -7.17 -1.77
CA ASP A 481 -25.10 -6.22 -2.19
C ASP A 481 -25.13 -6.14 -3.73
N GLU A 482 -26.27 -6.48 -4.33
CA GLU A 482 -26.46 -6.48 -5.79
C GLU A 482 -26.35 -5.10 -6.43
N ASN A 483 -26.56 -4.03 -5.66
CA ASN A 483 -26.45 -2.65 -6.13
C ASN A 483 -25.01 -2.12 -6.06
N SER A 484 -24.09 -2.87 -5.48
CA SER A 484 -22.70 -2.48 -5.40
C SER A 484 -21.97 -2.75 -6.71
N PRO A 485 -21.18 -1.81 -7.24
CA PRO A 485 -20.29 -2.08 -8.37
C PRO A 485 -19.26 -3.16 -8.03
N ASN A 486 -18.91 -3.31 -6.74
CA ASN A 486 -17.97 -4.31 -6.23
C ASN A 486 -18.65 -5.62 -5.77
N VAL A 487 -19.87 -5.92 -6.26
CA VAL A 487 -20.54 -7.19 -5.98
C VAL A 487 -19.71 -8.37 -6.50
N VAL A 488 -19.63 -9.45 -5.71
CA VAL A 488 -18.91 -10.66 -6.10
C VAL A 488 -19.54 -11.31 -7.32
N ALA A 489 -18.68 -11.71 -8.26
CA ALA A 489 -19.08 -12.48 -9.44
C ALA A 489 -17.94 -13.41 -9.89
N PRO A 490 -18.26 -14.54 -10.56
CA PRO A 490 -17.26 -15.45 -11.12
C PRO A 490 -16.24 -14.73 -12.02
N GLY A 491 -14.95 -14.93 -11.78
CA GLY A 491 -13.88 -14.33 -12.56
C GLY A 491 -13.63 -12.83 -12.34
N LYS A 492 -14.45 -12.14 -11.54
CA LYS A 492 -14.33 -10.73 -11.24
C LYS A 492 -13.23 -10.47 -10.20
N ARG A 493 -12.42 -9.42 -10.39
CA ARG A 493 -11.48 -8.92 -9.39
C ARG A 493 -12.23 -8.15 -8.30
N PRO A 494 -12.09 -8.48 -7.03
CA PRO A 494 -12.53 -7.58 -5.96
C PRO A 494 -11.77 -6.24 -6.06
N ARG A 495 -12.43 -5.10 -5.79
CA ARG A 495 -11.74 -3.84 -5.64
C ARG A 495 -10.79 -3.90 -4.44
N ILE A 496 -9.54 -3.51 -4.65
CA ILE A 496 -8.51 -3.55 -3.62
C ILE A 496 -8.08 -2.16 -3.15
N THR A 497 -7.46 -2.14 -1.98
CA THR A 497 -6.93 -0.91 -1.36
C THR A 497 -5.48 -0.61 -1.76
N LEU A 498 -4.84 -1.50 -2.54
CA LEU A 498 -3.42 -1.44 -2.85
C LEU A 498 -3.12 -0.34 -3.88
N THR A 499 -2.23 0.56 -3.53
CA THR A 499 -2.10 1.83 -4.25
C THR A 499 -0.65 2.30 -4.36
N PRO A 500 0.21 1.59 -5.12
CA PRO A 500 1.53 2.11 -5.46
C PRO A 500 1.40 3.47 -6.15
N THR A 501 2.38 4.33 -5.95
CA THR A 501 2.37 5.69 -6.50
C THR A 501 3.71 6.01 -7.14
N LEU A 502 3.66 6.65 -8.31
CA LEU A 502 4.81 7.13 -9.04
C LEU A 502 4.58 8.58 -9.44
N VAL A 503 5.59 9.42 -9.28
CA VAL A 503 5.50 10.84 -9.58
C VAL A 503 6.64 11.25 -10.49
N LEU A 504 6.30 11.98 -11.56
CA LEU A 504 7.25 12.67 -12.42
C LEU A 504 7.13 14.19 -12.19
N LYS A 505 8.23 14.91 -12.38
CA LYS A 505 8.25 16.39 -12.38
C LYS A 505 8.73 16.86 -13.75
N GLY A 506 7.86 17.54 -14.49
CA GLY A 506 8.18 17.94 -15.87
C GLY A 506 8.59 16.75 -16.75
N GLY A 507 7.92 15.60 -16.60
CA GLY A 507 8.21 14.36 -17.34
C GLY A 507 9.45 13.58 -16.85
N GLN A 508 10.22 14.11 -15.90
CA GLN A 508 11.42 13.46 -15.35
C GLN A 508 11.10 12.66 -14.09
N PRO A 509 11.82 11.57 -13.82
CA PRO A 509 11.69 10.81 -12.58
C PRO A 509 11.83 11.71 -11.35
N PHE A 510 10.87 11.59 -10.39
CA PHE A 510 10.92 12.39 -9.18
C PHE A 510 10.73 11.58 -7.91
N MET A 511 9.66 10.75 -7.83
CA MET A 511 9.32 10.06 -6.58
C MET A 511 8.62 8.74 -6.84
N VAL A 512 8.90 7.75 -6.01
CA VAL A 512 8.09 6.54 -5.85
C VAL A 512 7.76 6.35 -4.39
N LEU A 513 6.50 5.98 -4.09
CA LEU A 513 6.05 5.76 -2.72
C LEU A 513 4.92 4.73 -2.67
N SER A 514 4.89 3.96 -1.60
CA SER A 514 3.84 3.00 -1.29
C SER A 514 3.79 2.73 0.21
N THR A 515 2.67 2.17 0.70
CA THR A 515 2.44 1.97 2.13
C THR A 515 1.50 0.79 2.38
N PRO A 516 1.58 0.10 3.52
CA PRO A 516 0.48 -0.66 4.08
C PRO A 516 -0.60 0.25 4.67
N GLY A 517 -1.71 -0.35 5.14
CA GLY A 517 -2.73 0.36 5.93
C GLY A 517 -4.14 0.29 5.37
N GLY A 518 -4.44 -0.67 4.51
CA GLY A 518 -5.80 -0.87 3.97
C GLY A 518 -6.36 0.38 3.31
N ASP A 519 -7.58 0.76 3.66
CA ASP A 519 -8.25 1.95 3.12
C ASP A 519 -7.52 3.29 3.45
N ASN A 520 -6.60 3.29 4.42
CA ASN A 520 -5.82 4.49 4.79
C ASN A 520 -4.61 4.73 3.87
N GLN A 521 -4.31 3.83 2.94
CA GLN A 521 -3.11 3.92 2.10
C GLN A 521 -3.03 5.26 1.34
N ASP A 522 -4.05 5.62 0.56
CA ASP A 522 -4.05 6.86 -0.21
C ASP A 522 -4.01 8.12 0.67
N GLN A 523 -4.62 8.07 1.85
CA GLN A 523 -4.60 9.17 2.82
C GLN A 523 -3.18 9.44 3.34
N ALA A 524 -2.43 8.38 3.68
CA ALA A 524 -1.05 8.50 4.14
C ALA A 524 -0.10 8.92 3.01
N LEU A 525 -0.26 8.32 1.81
CA LEU A 525 0.58 8.67 0.65
C LEU A 525 0.35 10.11 0.18
N LEU A 526 -0.90 10.59 0.24
CA LEU A 526 -1.23 11.98 -0.02
C LEU A 526 -0.48 12.91 0.93
N GLN A 527 -0.53 12.67 2.25
CA GLN A 527 0.17 13.49 3.24
C GLN A 527 1.69 13.47 3.02
N VAL A 528 2.30 12.29 2.81
CA VAL A 528 3.75 12.18 2.54
C VAL A 528 4.14 12.94 1.27
N MET A 529 3.35 12.81 0.21
CA MET A 529 3.62 13.53 -1.04
C MET A 529 3.50 15.04 -0.87
N LEU A 530 2.46 15.51 -0.18
CA LEU A 530 2.28 16.94 0.10
C LEU A 530 3.37 17.48 1.04
N ASN A 531 3.85 16.69 2.00
CA ASN A 531 4.98 17.08 2.86
C ASN A 531 6.25 17.36 2.02
N VAL A 532 6.49 16.56 0.98
CA VAL A 532 7.62 16.80 0.06
C VAL A 532 7.34 17.98 -0.87
N ILE A 533 6.16 18.06 -1.49
CA ILE A 533 5.87 19.01 -2.58
C ILE A 533 5.52 20.41 -2.05
N GLU A 534 4.73 20.49 -0.96
CA GLU A 534 4.24 21.77 -0.42
C GLU A 534 5.13 22.32 0.70
N PHE A 535 5.76 21.44 1.47
CA PHE A 535 6.50 21.83 2.67
C PHE A 535 7.99 21.55 2.57
N ASP A 536 8.48 21.16 1.39
CA ASP A 536 9.92 20.97 1.09
C ASP A 536 10.64 19.99 2.04
N MET A 537 9.91 19.05 2.65
CA MET A 537 10.47 18.04 3.56
C MET A 537 11.31 17.03 2.80
N ASN A 538 12.43 16.62 3.39
CA ASN A 538 13.20 15.48 2.89
C ASN A 538 12.40 14.17 3.06
N PRO A 539 12.78 13.06 2.39
CA PRO A 539 11.97 11.84 2.41
C PRO A 539 11.77 11.24 3.81
N GLN A 540 12.72 11.40 4.73
CA GLN A 540 12.57 10.87 6.09
C GLN A 540 11.68 11.77 6.96
N GLU A 541 11.86 13.09 6.88
CA GLU A 541 10.95 14.05 7.53
C GLU A 541 9.50 13.83 7.07
N ALA A 542 9.30 13.64 5.76
CA ALA A 542 7.98 13.47 5.17
C ALA A 542 7.25 12.22 5.70
N VAL A 543 7.93 11.09 5.89
CA VAL A 543 7.31 9.87 6.43
C VAL A 543 7.16 9.90 7.94
N GLU A 544 7.99 10.65 8.66
CA GLU A 544 7.94 10.77 10.11
C GLU A 544 6.97 11.84 10.61
N ALA A 545 6.58 12.79 9.80
CA ALA A 545 5.63 13.83 10.16
C ALA A 545 4.36 13.24 10.82
N ALA A 546 3.77 13.98 11.77
CA ALA A 546 2.54 13.56 12.41
C ALA A 546 1.42 13.43 11.38
N ARG A 547 0.62 12.35 11.48
CA ARG A 547 -0.44 12.02 10.53
C ARG A 547 -1.81 11.97 11.16
N PHE A 548 -2.79 12.00 10.28
CA PHE A 548 -4.21 11.78 10.59
C PHE A 548 -4.82 10.87 9.52
N ASP A 549 -5.96 10.29 9.82
CA ASP A 549 -6.78 9.54 8.87
C ASP A 549 -8.27 9.67 9.21
N THR A 550 -9.13 9.45 8.22
CA THR A 550 -10.57 9.33 8.40
C THR A 550 -11.05 7.94 8.03
N GLN A 551 -12.11 7.48 8.67
CA GLN A 551 -12.85 6.25 8.34
C GLN A 551 -14.26 6.56 7.82
N HIS A 552 -14.46 7.77 7.30
CA HIS A 552 -15.71 8.21 6.67
C HIS A 552 -15.85 7.61 5.25
N TYR A 553 -15.86 6.29 5.17
CA TYR A 553 -16.00 5.48 3.97
C TYR A 553 -16.50 4.07 4.33
N VAL A 554 -16.98 3.31 3.35
CA VAL A 554 -17.28 1.88 3.53
C VAL A 554 -15.96 1.10 3.57
N SER A 555 -15.67 0.46 4.71
CA SER A 555 -14.45 -0.35 4.87
C SER A 555 -14.37 -1.44 3.80
N SER A 556 -13.18 -1.68 3.27
CA SER A 556 -12.93 -2.77 2.30
C SER A 556 -12.78 -4.14 2.94
N PHE A 557 -12.88 -4.24 4.26
CA PHE A 557 -12.58 -5.44 5.05
C PHE A 557 -13.66 -5.74 6.08
N ASP A 558 -13.69 -7.01 6.50
CA ASP A 558 -14.52 -7.51 7.59
C ASP A 558 -16.01 -7.17 7.40
N ASP A 559 -16.63 -6.47 8.33
CA ASP A 559 -18.04 -6.10 8.31
C ASP A 559 -18.38 -4.92 7.41
N HIS A 560 -17.43 -4.39 6.65
CA HIS A 560 -17.59 -3.20 5.79
C HIS A 560 -18.22 -2.01 6.54
N GLU A 561 -17.75 -1.74 7.76
CA GLU A 561 -18.24 -0.65 8.59
C GLU A 561 -18.00 0.72 7.96
N PHE A 562 -18.89 1.64 8.28
CA PHE A 562 -18.78 3.05 7.93
C PHE A 562 -18.85 3.91 9.21
N LEU A 563 -17.86 4.77 9.41
CA LEU A 563 -17.74 5.62 10.61
C LEU A 563 -17.84 7.11 10.23
N PRO A 564 -19.06 7.67 10.18
CA PRO A 564 -19.29 9.04 9.71
C PRO A 564 -18.62 10.08 10.60
N GLY A 565 -17.89 11.00 9.98
CA GLY A 565 -17.20 12.11 10.65
C GLY A 565 -15.97 11.71 11.46
N SER A 566 -15.55 10.43 11.43
CA SER A 566 -14.36 9.98 12.13
C SER A 566 -13.11 10.72 11.64
N LEU A 567 -12.24 11.09 12.58
CA LEU A 567 -10.93 11.68 12.31
C LEU A 567 -9.96 11.20 13.39
N ASN A 568 -9.07 10.30 13.03
CA ASN A 568 -8.00 9.85 13.91
C ASN A 568 -6.80 10.79 13.73
N VAL A 569 -6.21 11.25 14.83
CA VAL A 569 -5.11 12.23 14.80
C VAL A 569 -4.03 11.77 15.77
N GLU A 570 -2.77 11.72 15.34
CA GLU A 570 -1.66 11.42 16.23
C GLU A 570 -1.44 12.52 17.28
N SER A 571 -1.11 12.13 18.52
CA SER A 571 -0.94 13.04 19.66
C SER A 571 0.20 14.07 19.46
N ARG A 572 1.06 13.91 18.44
CA ARG A 572 2.08 14.89 18.03
C ARG A 572 1.49 16.12 17.33
N VAL A 573 0.24 16.08 16.90
CA VAL A 573 -0.51 17.27 16.45
C VAL A 573 -0.92 18.10 17.68
N SER A 574 -0.82 19.43 17.59
CA SER A 574 -1.05 20.30 18.75
C SER A 574 -2.46 20.12 19.33
N LEU A 575 -2.57 20.19 20.66
CA LEU A 575 -3.85 20.10 21.35
C LEU A 575 -4.84 21.17 20.86
N LYS A 576 -4.37 22.38 20.56
CA LYS A 576 -5.18 23.45 19.98
C LYS A 576 -5.79 23.02 18.65
N THR A 577 -4.99 22.45 17.76
CA THR A 577 -5.47 21.93 16.46
C THR A 577 -6.53 20.85 16.66
N ILE A 578 -6.30 19.90 17.59
CA ILE A 578 -7.24 18.83 17.91
C ILE A 578 -8.59 19.39 18.40
N GLN A 579 -8.56 20.38 19.29
CA GLN A 579 -9.77 21.04 19.80
C GLN A 579 -10.54 21.79 18.69
N GLU A 580 -9.85 22.53 17.84
CA GLU A 580 -10.49 23.24 16.72
C GLU A 580 -11.14 22.28 15.72
N LEU A 581 -10.51 21.14 15.42
CA LEU A 581 -11.08 20.09 14.57
C LEU A 581 -12.37 19.51 15.19
N SER A 582 -12.37 19.30 16.50
CA SER A 582 -13.57 18.86 17.23
C SER A 582 -14.69 19.90 17.17
N HIS A 583 -14.38 21.19 17.31
CA HIS A 583 -15.35 22.29 17.18
C HIS A 583 -15.94 22.39 15.77
N LYS A 584 -15.16 22.07 14.73
CA LYS A 584 -15.68 21.95 13.36
C LYS A 584 -16.62 20.74 13.16
N GLY A 585 -16.79 19.86 14.15
CA GLY A 585 -17.71 18.72 14.13
C GLY A 585 -17.09 17.40 13.69
N HIS A 586 -15.77 17.31 13.53
CA HIS A 586 -15.10 16.02 13.39
C HIS A 586 -15.23 15.20 14.68
N LYS A 587 -15.46 13.89 14.55
CA LYS A 587 -15.39 12.94 15.67
C LYS A 587 -13.92 12.55 15.86
N VAL A 588 -13.18 13.43 16.53
CA VAL A 588 -11.75 13.28 16.70
C VAL A 588 -11.42 12.17 17.70
N ARG A 589 -10.53 11.25 17.31
CA ARG A 589 -9.89 10.26 18.17
C ARG A 589 -8.39 10.52 18.17
N VAL A 590 -7.84 10.83 19.34
CA VAL A 590 -6.39 10.98 19.50
C VAL A 590 -5.76 9.60 19.60
N GLN A 591 -4.77 9.35 18.75
CA GLN A 591 -3.97 8.13 18.76
C GLN A 591 -2.62 8.39 19.46
N SER A 592 -1.87 7.32 19.74
CA SER A 592 -0.50 7.45 20.23
C SER A 592 0.38 8.24 19.24
N GLU A 593 1.55 8.64 19.66
CA GLU A 593 2.50 9.42 18.83
C GLU A 593 2.76 8.82 17.44
N TRP A 594 2.78 7.50 17.36
CA TRP A 594 3.03 6.72 16.14
C TRP A 594 1.87 5.77 15.84
N GLY A 595 0.64 6.22 16.13
CA GLY A 595 -0.54 5.34 16.18
C GLY A 595 -1.26 5.10 14.86
N THR A 596 -0.94 5.81 13.78
CA THR A 596 -1.57 5.56 12.47
C THR A 596 -1.14 4.21 11.89
N LEU A 597 -2.09 3.52 11.24
CA LEU A 597 -1.90 2.16 10.73
C LEU A 597 -0.95 2.09 9.53
N SER A 598 -0.81 3.17 8.79
CA SER A 598 0.03 3.24 7.59
C SER A 598 1.51 3.44 7.96
N ALA A 599 2.40 2.86 7.17
CA ALA A 599 3.85 3.01 7.33
C ALA A 599 4.52 3.15 5.95
N PRO A 600 4.45 4.34 5.33
CA PRO A 600 4.98 4.58 3.99
C PRO A 600 6.50 4.46 3.91
N THR A 601 6.96 4.04 2.74
CA THR A 601 8.32 4.27 2.29
C THR A 601 8.30 5.15 1.04
N VAL A 602 9.33 5.97 0.89
CA VAL A 602 9.45 6.90 -0.24
C VAL A 602 10.88 6.94 -0.73
N VAL A 603 11.06 6.98 -2.05
CA VAL A 603 12.35 7.25 -2.69
C VAL A 603 12.19 8.43 -3.63
N LEU A 604 13.00 9.47 -3.42
CA LEU A 604 13.13 10.61 -4.30
C LEU A 604 14.35 10.44 -5.21
N PHE A 605 14.27 10.95 -6.42
CA PHE A 605 15.37 10.96 -7.36
C PHE A 605 15.68 12.37 -7.84
N ASP A 606 16.88 12.85 -7.51
CA ASP A 606 17.44 14.07 -8.05
C ASP A 606 18.09 13.78 -9.42
N THR A 607 17.37 14.07 -10.48
CA THR A 607 17.83 13.83 -11.85
C THR A 607 19.05 14.67 -12.24
N LYS A 608 19.25 15.85 -11.59
CA LYS A 608 20.39 16.73 -11.87
C LYS A 608 21.70 16.13 -11.36
N ASN A 609 21.67 15.56 -10.16
CA ASN A 609 22.86 15.01 -9.50
C ASN A 609 22.95 13.48 -9.60
N GLY A 610 21.93 12.81 -10.11
CA GLY A 610 21.82 11.34 -10.18
C GLY A 610 21.81 10.70 -8.78
N VAL A 611 21.12 11.31 -7.81
CA VAL A 611 21.09 10.87 -6.42
C VAL A 611 19.70 10.39 -6.05
N ALA A 612 19.60 9.13 -5.62
CA ALA A 612 18.42 8.60 -4.95
C ALA A 612 18.50 8.88 -3.44
N SER A 613 17.40 9.38 -2.87
CA SER A 613 17.24 9.62 -1.42
C SER A 613 16.01 8.90 -0.92
N ALA A 614 16.11 8.12 0.16
CA ALA A 614 15.00 7.33 0.65
C ALA A 614 14.71 7.55 2.13
N GLY A 615 13.41 7.46 2.47
CA GLY A 615 12.88 7.49 3.83
C GLY A 615 12.00 6.26 4.10
N ALA A 616 12.05 5.77 5.33
CA ALA A 616 11.29 4.63 5.79
C ALA A 616 10.63 4.91 7.14
N ASP A 617 9.30 4.78 7.19
CA ASP A 617 8.49 5.10 8.35
C ASP A 617 8.83 4.22 9.58
N PRO A 618 9.13 4.80 10.74
CA PRO A 618 9.45 4.04 11.95
C PRO A 618 8.23 3.41 12.64
N ARG A 619 6.98 3.77 12.26
CA ARG A 619 5.77 3.23 12.88
C ARG A 619 5.65 1.72 12.78
N ARG A 620 6.32 1.14 11.79
CA ARG A 620 6.42 -0.30 11.57
C ARG A 620 7.82 -0.66 11.08
N SER A 621 8.10 -1.95 10.98
CA SER A 621 9.35 -2.46 10.41
C SER A 621 9.42 -2.12 8.92
N ARG A 622 9.86 -0.92 8.60
CA ARG A 622 10.16 -0.45 7.24
C ARG A 622 11.62 -0.06 7.16
N TYR A 623 12.23 -0.34 6.04
CA TYR A 623 13.65 -0.13 5.83
C TYR A 623 13.91 0.51 4.47
N ALA A 624 14.98 1.28 4.42
CA ALA A 624 15.50 1.86 3.18
C ALA A 624 17.01 1.71 3.16
N VAL A 625 17.54 1.39 1.99
CA VAL A 625 18.98 1.33 1.72
C VAL A 625 19.26 2.06 0.41
N ALA A 626 20.41 2.70 0.32
CA ALA A 626 20.89 3.34 -0.89
C ALA A 626 22.37 3.01 -1.07
N TRP A 627 22.81 3.02 -2.35
CA TRP A 627 24.16 2.61 -2.72
C TRP A 627 24.81 3.51 -3.77
#